data_85b371d008469e0e91fd39338108bafb
#
_entry.id   85b371d008469e0e91fd39338108bafb
#
_cell.length_a   1.000
_cell.length_b   1.000
_cell.length_c   1.000
_cell.angle_alpha   90.00
_cell.angle_beta   90.00
_cell.angle_gamma   90.00
#
_symmetry.space_group_name_H-M   'P 1'
#
loop_
_entity.id
_entity.type
_entity.pdbx_description
1 polymer ?
#
loop_
_entity_poly.entity_id
_entity_poly.type
_entity_poly.pdbx_seq_one_letter_code
_entity_poly.pdbx_strand_id
1 'polypeptide(L)'
;MSLPGRPKGEYRSAQHEGTPLSAVDLYARAKPGFETRVLKAVALLQQAAERHSGRVVFTTSLGVEDMVLTDLIARHGLPIALATLQTGKLHAQTLALLPRIEERYGLQVEQWQPQAEQVIQFVERHGELAMRQSVDLRKACCAMRKLEPLARALAGRSAWVTGLRREQSDARAEVPCTSIDEQGREKFNPLADWSQADRKSTRLNSSHQ
;
A
#
# COMPACT_ATOMS: atom_id res chain seq x y z
N MET A 1 39.23 -55.30 47.08
CA MET A 1 37.89 -54.86 47.32
C MET A 1 37.54 -53.87 46.19
N SER A 2 36.89 -54.38 45.15
CA SER A 2 36.53 -53.57 43.99
C SER A 2 35.08 -53.14 44.11
N LEU A 3 34.82 -51.83 43.89
CA LEU A 3 33.45 -51.26 43.86
C LEU A 3 32.81 -51.47 42.50
N PRO A 4 31.50 -51.75 42.43
CA PRO A 4 30.79 -52.04 41.19
C PRO A 4 30.46 -50.75 40.40
N GLY A 5 30.60 -50.83 39.06
CA GLY A 5 30.33 -49.77 38.15
C GLY A 5 28.85 -49.37 38.04
N ARG A 6 28.59 -48.07 37.87
CA ARG A 6 27.26 -47.53 37.58
C ARG A 6 26.87 -47.81 36.10
N PRO A 7 25.64 -48.12 35.81
CA PRO A 7 25.15 -48.29 34.46
C PRO A 7 25.06 -46.93 33.74
N LYS A 8 25.51 -46.90 32.46
CA LYS A 8 25.34 -45.76 31.55
C LYS A 8 23.86 -45.62 31.20
N GLY A 9 23.28 -44.55 31.66
CA GLY A 9 21.90 -44.18 31.27
C GLY A 9 21.91 -43.76 29.80
N GLU A 10 21.07 -44.41 29.02
CA GLU A 10 20.72 -44.04 27.66
C GLU A 10 20.06 -42.66 27.64
N TYR A 11 20.67 -41.72 26.93
CA TYR A 11 20.09 -40.42 26.68
C TYR A 11 18.96 -40.61 25.61
N ARG A 12 17.70 -40.68 26.07
CA ARG A 12 16.55 -40.60 25.14
C ARG A 12 16.62 -39.23 24.48
N SER A 13 16.76 -39.21 23.16
CA SER A 13 16.59 -38.05 22.31
C SER A 13 15.23 -37.41 22.56
N ALA A 14 15.21 -36.22 23.16
CA ALA A 14 14.02 -35.39 23.26
C ALA A 14 13.56 -35.05 21.86
N GLN A 15 12.31 -35.39 21.58
CA GLN A 15 11.60 -35.01 20.38
C GLN A 15 11.66 -33.49 20.24
N HIS A 16 11.94 -33.00 19.03
CA HIS A 16 11.84 -31.60 18.66
C HIS A 16 10.42 -31.12 18.92
N GLU A 17 10.17 -30.53 20.07
CA GLU A 17 9.03 -29.64 20.28
C GLU A 17 9.24 -28.43 19.36
N GLY A 18 8.30 -28.24 18.43
CA GLY A 18 8.36 -27.14 17.47
C GLY A 18 8.53 -25.81 18.19
N THR A 19 9.43 -24.97 17.66
CA THR A 19 9.64 -23.61 18.14
C THR A 19 8.28 -22.92 18.32
N PRO A 20 7.96 -22.36 19.50
CA PRO A 20 6.69 -21.68 19.70
C PRO A 20 6.54 -20.56 18.68
N LEU A 21 5.44 -20.57 17.94
CA LEU A 21 5.12 -19.54 16.94
C LEU A 21 5.16 -18.17 17.62
N SER A 22 5.83 -17.21 17.00
CA SER A 22 5.84 -15.84 17.51
C SER A 22 4.41 -15.27 17.53
N ALA A 23 4.15 -14.29 18.40
CA ALA A 23 2.86 -13.60 18.39
C ALA A 23 2.54 -13.05 16.98
N VAL A 24 3.55 -12.69 16.21
CA VAL A 24 3.41 -12.24 14.82
C VAL A 24 2.88 -13.39 13.93
N ASP A 25 3.40 -14.61 14.07
CA ASP A 25 2.97 -15.79 13.30
C ASP A 25 1.55 -16.25 13.68
N LEU A 26 1.19 -16.13 14.96
CA LEU A 26 -0.16 -16.45 15.43
C LEU A 26 -1.23 -15.48 14.88
N TYR A 27 -0.89 -14.18 14.76
CA TYR A 27 -1.80 -13.16 14.25
C TYR A 27 -1.77 -13.01 12.72
N ALA A 28 -0.80 -13.61 12.05
CA ALA A 28 -0.60 -13.52 10.61
C ALA A 28 -1.27 -14.63 9.80
N ARG A 29 -2.03 -15.52 10.45
CA ARG A 29 -2.77 -16.55 9.72
C ARG A 29 -3.73 -15.92 8.73
N ALA A 30 -3.54 -16.24 7.46
CA ALA A 30 -4.44 -15.80 6.41
C ALA A 30 -5.88 -16.29 6.74
N LYS A 31 -6.84 -15.35 6.66
CA LYS A 31 -8.26 -15.73 6.80
C LYS A 31 -8.69 -16.61 5.63
N PRO A 32 -9.69 -17.47 5.80
CA PRO A 32 -10.28 -18.21 4.69
C PRO A 32 -10.60 -17.27 3.51
N GLY A 33 -10.25 -17.70 2.31
CA GLY A 33 -10.45 -16.91 1.09
C GLY A 33 -9.41 -15.81 0.83
N PHE A 34 -8.33 -15.72 1.60
CA PHE A 34 -7.25 -14.75 1.35
C PHE A 34 -6.66 -14.89 -0.06
N GLU A 35 -6.30 -16.12 -0.47
CA GLU A 35 -5.76 -16.40 -1.80
C GLU A 35 -6.72 -15.97 -2.91
N THR A 36 -8.03 -16.24 -2.74
CA THR A 36 -9.05 -15.79 -3.69
C THR A 36 -9.08 -14.27 -3.81
N ARG A 37 -8.90 -13.53 -2.71
CA ARG A 37 -8.84 -12.07 -2.74
C ARG A 37 -7.57 -11.56 -3.41
N VAL A 38 -6.44 -12.23 -3.22
CA VAL A 38 -5.19 -11.92 -3.95
C VAL A 38 -5.40 -12.11 -5.45
N LEU A 39 -5.94 -13.27 -5.88
CA LEU A 39 -6.22 -13.55 -7.28
C LEU A 39 -7.17 -12.51 -7.90
N LYS A 40 -8.23 -12.10 -7.19
CA LYS A 40 -9.13 -11.03 -7.64
C LYS A 40 -8.40 -9.69 -7.79
N ALA A 41 -7.54 -9.34 -6.86
CA ALA A 41 -6.78 -8.10 -6.93
C ALA A 41 -5.83 -8.11 -8.14
N VAL A 42 -5.13 -9.23 -8.37
CA VAL A 42 -4.27 -9.41 -9.55
C VAL A 42 -5.08 -9.32 -10.84
N ALA A 43 -6.23 -9.99 -10.92
CA ALA A 43 -7.09 -9.96 -12.10
C ALA A 43 -7.57 -8.52 -12.42
N LEU A 44 -7.91 -7.72 -11.41
CA LEU A 44 -8.29 -6.32 -11.61
C LEU A 44 -7.12 -5.46 -12.09
N LEU A 45 -5.91 -5.69 -11.57
CA LEU A 45 -4.71 -4.99 -12.04
C LEU A 45 -4.36 -5.36 -13.49
N GLN A 46 -4.46 -6.65 -13.86
CA GLN A 46 -4.28 -7.13 -15.23
C GLN A 46 -5.31 -6.51 -16.18
N GLN A 47 -6.58 -6.52 -15.77
CA GLN A 47 -7.66 -5.88 -16.55
C GLN A 47 -7.39 -4.39 -16.79
N ALA A 48 -6.93 -3.66 -15.78
CA ALA A 48 -6.55 -2.26 -15.93
C ALA A 48 -5.40 -2.08 -16.94
N ALA A 49 -4.35 -2.89 -16.84
CA ALA A 49 -3.19 -2.85 -17.71
C ALA A 49 -3.54 -3.19 -19.17
N GLU A 50 -4.36 -4.21 -19.39
CA GLU A 50 -4.78 -4.67 -20.72
C GLU A 50 -5.70 -3.67 -21.42
N ARG A 51 -6.75 -3.19 -20.71
CA ARG A 51 -7.72 -2.26 -21.30
C ARG A 51 -7.16 -0.87 -21.59
N HIS A 52 -6.19 -0.45 -20.80
CA HIS A 52 -5.66 0.92 -20.83
C HIS A 52 -4.15 0.96 -21.03
N SER A 53 -3.62 0.10 -21.90
CA SER A 53 -2.19 -0.07 -22.13
C SER A 53 -1.41 1.26 -22.18
N GLY A 54 -0.40 1.40 -21.32
CA GLY A 54 0.45 2.58 -21.21
C GLY A 54 -0.23 3.84 -20.62
N ARG A 55 -1.54 3.80 -20.32
CA ARG A 55 -2.29 4.94 -19.79
C ARG A 55 -2.94 4.68 -18.43
N VAL A 56 -2.40 3.71 -17.69
CA VAL A 56 -2.80 3.42 -16.30
C VAL A 56 -1.76 3.98 -15.36
N VAL A 57 -2.21 4.58 -14.27
CA VAL A 57 -1.34 4.98 -13.16
C VAL A 57 -1.91 4.46 -11.82
N PHE A 58 -1.05 3.93 -10.99
CA PHE A 58 -1.35 3.64 -9.61
C PHE A 58 -0.91 4.82 -8.74
N THR A 59 -1.88 5.49 -8.10
CA THR A 59 -1.59 6.60 -7.19
C THR A 59 -1.37 6.06 -5.77
N THR A 60 -0.11 6.02 -5.35
CA THR A 60 0.29 5.48 -4.05
C THR A 60 0.48 6.57 -3.00
N SER A 61 -0.05 6.35 -1.80
CA SER A 61 0.27 7.12 -0.60
C SER A 61 1.50 6.57 0.14
N LEU A 62 2.12 5.50 -0.39
CA LEU A 62 3.16 4.72 0.26
C LEU A 62 2.70 4.07 1.59
N GLY A 63 1.40 4.01 1.81
CA GLY A 63 0.80 3.30 2.94
C GLY A 63 0.84 1.78 2.74
N VAL A 64 0.49 1.04 3.77
CA VAL A 64 0.63 -0.44 3.78
C VAL A 64 -0.24 -1.09 2.70
N GLU A 65 -1.44 -0.60 2.45
CA GLU A 65 -2.32 -1.05 1.37
C GLU A 65 -1.66 -0.86 0.01
N ASP A 66 -1.09 0.32 -0.18
CA ASP A 66 -0.48 0.68 -1.45
C ASP A 66 0.81 -0.11 -1.70
N MET A 67 1.55 -0.47 -0.64
CA MET A 67 2.72 -1.36 -0.76
C MET A 67 2.33 -2.78 -1.20
N VAL A 68 1.13 -3.27 -0.82
CA VAL A 68 0.61 -4.54 -1.36
C VAL A 68 0.41 -4.44 -2.87
N LEU A 69 -0.22 -3.37 -3.35
CA LEU A 69 -0.42 -3.16 -4.79
C LEU A 69 0.90 -2.98 -5.53
N THR A 70 1.85 -2.26 -4.96
CA THR A 70 3.20 -2.13 -5.52
C THR A 70 3.87 -3.49 -5.71
N ASP A 71 3.81 -4.36 -4.70
CA ASP A 71 4.35 -5.73 -4.76
C ASP A 71 3.65 -6.58 -5.83
N LEU A 72 2.31 -6.52 -5.91
CA LEU A 72 1.55 -7.26 -6.93
C LEU A 72 1.85 -6.76 -8.35
N ILE A 73 1.93 -5.45 -8.57
CA ILE A 73 2.29 -4.84 -9.86
C ILE A 73 3.68 -5.31 -10.29
N ALA A 74 4.65 -5.25 -9.37
CA ALA A 74 6.03 -5.66 -9.64
C ALA A 74 6.15 -7.15 -9.94
N ARG A 75 5.58 -8.02 -9.09
CA ARG A 75 5.67 -9.48 -9.26
C ARG A 75 5.05 -9.98 -10.55
N HIS A 76 3.99 -9.34 -11.00
CA HIS A 76 3.30 -9.72 -12.23
C HIS A 76 3.80 -8.94 -13.46
N GLY A 77 4.82 -8.07 -13.31
CA GLY A 77 5.39 -7.30 -14.41
C GLY A 77 4.37 -6.43 -15.14
N LEU A 78 3.36 -5.87 -14.41
CA LEU A 78 2.26 -5.16 -15.04
C LEU A 78 2.71 -3.76 -15.49
N PRO A 79 2.38 -3.32 -16.73
CA PRO A 79 2.74 -2.02 -17.25
C PRO A 79 1.87 -0.89 -16.67
N ILE A 80 1.92 -0.72 -15.35
CA ILE A 80 1.19 0.29 -14.59
C ILE A 80 2.22 1.28 -14.00
N ALA A 81 2.15 2.55 -14.38
CA ALA A 81 2.99 3.59 -13.81
C ALA A 81 2.65 3.81 -12.32
N LEU A 82 3.65 4.09 -11.50
CA LEU A 82 3.45 4.45 -10.09
C LEU A 82 3.62 5.95 -9.92
N ALA A 83 2.72 6.59 -9.18
CA ALA A 83 2.79 8.01 -8.85
C ALA A 83 2.46 8.27 -7.39
N THR A 84 3.16 9.18 -6.74
CA THR A 84 2.87 9.65 -5.39
C THR A 84 2.72 11.17 -5.34
N LEU A 85 1.89 11.64 -4.42
CA LEU A 85 1.72 13.07 -4.17
C LEU A 85 2.65 13.50 -3.05
N GLN A 86 3.74 14.18 -3.43
CA GLN A 86 4.70 14.75 -2.48
C GLN A 86 4.16 16.08 -1.94
N THR A 87 3.31 16.00 -0.94
CA THR A 87 2.57 17.16 -0.40
C THR A 87 3.43 18.20 0.34
N GLY A 88 4.71 17.90 0.58
CA GLY A 88 5.59 18.66 1.48
C GLY A 88 5.28 18.45 2.96
N LYS A 89 4.40 17.47 3.29
CA LYS A 89 4.00 17.10 4.66
C LYS A 89 4.10 15.60 4.92
N LEU A 90 4.75 14.84 4.02
CA LEU A 90 5.02 13.42 4.23
C LEU A 90 6.15 13.25 5.25
N HIS A 91 6.02 12.23 6.09
CA HIS A 91 7.07 11.86 7.04
C HIS A 91 8.32 11.34 6.33
N ALA A 92 9.50 11.59 6.91
CA ALA A 92 10.79 11.12 6.36
C ALA A 92 10.80 9.59 6.15
N GLN A 93 10.20 8.82 7.08
CA GLN A 93 10.09 7.36 6.95
C GLN A 93 9.24 6.95 5.73
N THR A 94 8.20 7.72 5.38
CA THR A 94 7.39 7.46 4.19
C THR A 94 8.20 7.74 2.92
N LEU A 95 8.94 8.84 2.89
CA LEU A 95 9.80 9.19 1.77
C LEU A 95 10.95 8.19 1.57
N ALA A 96 11.47 7.61 2.66
CA ALA A 96 12.50 6.57 2.60
C ALA A 96 12.05 5.27 1.91
N LEU A 97 10.74 5.10 1.65
CA LEU A 97 10.23 3.96 0.88
C LEU A 97 10.49 4.11 -0.62
N LEU A 98 10.60 5.34 -1.15
CA LEU A 98 10.81 5.57 -2.59
C LEU A 98 12.08 4.87 -3.13
N PRO A 99 13.29 5.12 -2.57
CA PRO A 99 14.47 4.41 -3.03
C PRO A 99 14.41 2.90 -2.78
N ARG A 100 13.71 2.45 -1.74
CA ARG A 100 13.54 1.01 -1.47
C ARG A 100 12.63 0.32 -2.48
N ILE A 101 11.63 1.03 -3.03
CA ILE A 101 10.78 0.50 -4.11
C ILE A 101 11.62 0.32 -5.36
N GLU A 102 12.45 1.31 -5.71
CA GLU A 102 13.34 1.23 -6.86
C GLU A 102 14.38 0.11 -6.70
N GLU A 103 15.04 0.04 -5.54
CA GLU A 103 16.04 -1.01 -5.24
C GLU A 103 15.45 -2.42 -5.27
N ARG A 104 14.27 -2.62 -4.67
CA ARG A 104 13.65 -3.95 -4.52
C ARG A 104 12.94 -4.42 -5.78
N TYR A 105 12.27 -3.53 -6.49
CA TYR A 105 11.34 -3.90 -7.57
C TYR A 105 11.77 -3.36 -8.95
N GLY A 106 12.78 -2.50 -9.01
CA GLY A 106 13.16 -1.81 -10.26
C GLY A 106 12.09 -0.82 -10.76
N LEU A 107 11.13 -0.43 -9.91
CA LEU A 107 10.03 0.45 -10.25
C LEU A 107 10.32 1.88 -9.79
N GLN A 108 10.22 2.84 -10.71
CA GLN A 108 10.29 4.26 -10.37
C GLN A 108 8.91 4.78 -10.02
N VAL A 109 8.86 5.67 -9.01
CA VAL A 109 7.64 6.34 -8.56
C VAL A 109 7.69 7.80 -8.96
N GLU A 110 6.79 8.22 -9.86
CA GLU A 110 6.62 9.62 -10.24
C GLU A 110 6.22 10.44 -8.99
N GLN A 111 6.93 11.54 -8.72
CA GLN A 111 6.64 12.40 -7.57
C GLN A 111 5.99 13.69 -8.03
N TRP A 112 4.72 13.87 -7.70
CA TRP A 112 3.93 15.04 -8.06
C TRP A 112 3.83 16.00 -6.88
N GLN A 113 4.44 17.18 -7.04
CA GLN A 113 4.49 18.22 -6.01
C GLN A 113 3.47 19.33 -6.31
N PRO A 114 2.92 19.99 -5.26
CA PRO A 114 2.14 21.20 -5.45
C PRO A 114 3.04 22.32 -6.02
N GLN A 115 2.42 23.28 -6.66
CA GLN A 115 3.15 24.46 -7.17
C GLN A 115 3.70 25.29 -6.00
N ALA A 116 5.01 25.49 -5.97
CA ALA A 116 5.71 26.12 -4.86
C ALA A 116 5.16 27.51 -4.51
N GLU A 117 4.88 28.33 -5.53
CA GLU A 117 4.31 29.67 -5.34
C GLU A 117 2.97 29.66 -4.63
N GLN A 118 2.07 28.73 -4.99
CA GLN A 118 0.77 28.60 -4.33
C GLN A 118 0.92 28.19 -2.86
N VAL A 119 1.90 27.31 -2.59
CA VAL A 119 2.20 26.90 -1.21
C VAL A 119 2.71 28.08 -0.39
N ILE A 120 3.65 28.86 -0.92
CA ILE A 120 4.22 30.04 -0.26
C ILE A 120 3.11 31.04 0.05
N GLN A 121 2.33 31.45 -0.96
CA GLN A 121 1.23 32.39 -0.79
C GLN A 121 0.19 31.94 0.23
N PHE A 122 -0.14 30.63 0.25
CA PHE A 122 -1.07 30.08 1.22
C PHE A 122 -0.52 30.14 2.64
N VAL A 123 0.77 29.79 2.82
CA VAL A 123 1.42 29.79 4.13
C VAL A 123 1.63 31.24 4.64
N GLU A 124 2.02 32.17 3.78
CA GLU A 124 2.15 33.59 4.16
C GLU A 124 0.82 34.20 4.61
N ARG A 125 -0.28 33.84 3.93
CA ARG A 125 -1.62 34.40 4.25
C ARG A 125 -2.26 33.77 5.48
N HIS A 126 -2.08 32.46 5.69
CA HIS A 126 -2.86 31.69 6.65
C HIS A 126 -2.01 30.98 7.71
N GLY A 127 -0.69 30.98 7.56
CA GLY A 127 0.23 30.26 8.43
C GLY A 127 0.41 28.77 8.06
N GLU A 128 1.47 28.18 8.55
CA GLU A 128 1.85 26.81 8.21
C GLU A 128 0.86 25.74 8.75
N LEU A 129 0.18 26.04 9.86
CA LEU A 129 -0.78 25.18 10.52
C LEU A 129 -2.24 25.52 10.18
N ALA A 130 -2.47 26.33 9.15
CA ALA A 130 -3.80 26.78 8.73
C ALA A 130 -4.83 25.64 8.61
N MET A 131 -4.40 24.45 8.16
CA MET A 131 -5.27 23.28 8.02
C MET A 131 -5.90 22.80 9.36
N ARG A 132 -5.39 23.26 10.51
CA ARG A 132 -5.91 22.93 11.85
C ARG A 132 -6.89 23.98 12.36
N GLN A 133 -6.97 25.16 11.74
CA GLN A 133 -7.74 26.29 12.22
C GLN A 133 -9.22 26.22 11.81
N SER A 134 -9.50 25.73 10.58
CA SER A 134 -10.88 25.58 10.10
C SER A 134 -11.00 24.47 9.05
N VAL A 135 -12.25 24.04 8.81
CA VAL A 135 -12.58 23.07 7.76
C VAL A 135 -12.26 23.64 6.37
N ASP A 136 -12.54 24.92 6.14
CA ASP A 136 -12.33 25.56 4.84
C ASP A 136 -10.83 25.70 4.52
N LEU A 137 -10.02 26.12 5.49
CA LEU A 137 -8.56 26.15 5.32
C LEU A 137 -7.96 24.76 5.13
N ARG A 138 -8.52 23.73 5.77
CA ARG A 138 -8.13 22.35 5.53
C ARG A 138 -8.48 21.89 4.12
N LYS A 139 -9.69 22.21 3.63
CA LYS A 139 -10.10 21.92 2.25
C LYS A 139 -9.22 22.64 1.24
N ALA A 140 -8.94 23.94 1.43
CA ALA A 140 -8.08 24.72 0.56
C ALA A 140 -6.64 24.16 0.53
N CYS A 141 -6.07 23.83 1.69
CA CYS A 141 -4.77 23.17 1.78
C CYS A 141 -4.76 21.81 1.05
N CYS A 142 -5.82 21.01 1.20
CA CYS A 142 -5.96 19.73 0.51
C CYS A 142 -6.09 19.91 -1.01
N ALA A 143 -6.88 20.87 -1.47
CA ALA A 143 -7.05 21.18 -2.88
C ALA A 143 -5.70 21.52 -3.53
N MET A 144 -4.94 22.42 -2.93
CA MET A 144 -3.64 22.85 -3.42
C MET A 144 -2.58 21.74 -3.34
N ARG A 145 -2.48 21.01 -2.22
CA ARG A 145 -1.38 20.05 -1.99
C ARG A 145 -1.65 18.65 -2.51
N LYS A 146 -2.91 18.31 -2.80
CA LYS A 146 -3.29 16.96 -3.23
C LYS A 146 -4.10 16.95 -4.51
N LEU A 147 -5.21 17.70 -4.60
CA LEU A 147 -6.11 17.59 -5.74
C LEU A 147 -5.49 18.16 -7.02
N GLU A 148 -4.81 19.28 -6.94
CA GLU A 148 -4.11 19.87 -8.09
C GLU A 148 -2.97 18.96 -8.59
N PRO A 149 -2.02 18.47 -7.75
CA PRO A 149 -1.02 17.52 -8.21
C PRO A 149 -1.60 16.19 -8.72
N LEU A 150 -2.68 15.71 -8.10
CA LEU A 150 -3.39 14.51 -8.56
C LEU A 150 -3.97 14.72 -9.97
N ALA A 151 -4.58 15.87 -10.23
CA ALA A 151 -5.13 16.18 -11.54
C ALA A 151 -4.04 16.14 -12.62
N ARG A 152 -2.83 16.67 -12.33
CA ARG A 152 -1.67 16.58 -13.24
C ARG A 152 -1.16 15.14 -13.40
N ALA A 153 -1.06 14.37 -12.32
CA ALA A 153 -0.66 12.97 -12.36
C ALA A 153 -1.61 12.12 -13.22
N LEU A 154 -2.89 12.48 -13.24
CA LEU A 154 -3.94 11.80 -14.00
C LEU A 154 -4.13 12.37 -15.41
N ALA A 155 -3.45 13.47 -15.77
CA ALA A 155 -3.57 14.05 -17.10
C ALA A 155 -3.07 13.07 -18.17
N GLY A 156 -3.88 12.85 -19.23
CA GLY A 156 -3.57 11.90 -20.31
C GLY A 156 -3.70 10.42 -19.92
N ARG A 157 -4.05 10.10 -18.68
CA ARG A 157 -4.36 8.73 -18.24
C ARG A 157 -5.83 8.42 -18.54
N SER A 158 -6.12 7.19 -18.95
CA SER A 158 -7.50 6.71 -19.16
C SER A 158 -8.00 5.85 -17.99
N ALA A 159 -7.11 5.42 -17.11
CA ALA A 159 -7.43 4.71 -15.89
C ALA A 159 -6.45 4.98 -14.76
N TRP A 160 -6.92 4.76 -13.54
CA TRP A 160 -6.10 4.84 -12.35
C TRP A 160 -6.47 3.80 -11.30
N VAL A 161 -5.48 3.38 -10.53
CA VAL A 161 -5.59 2.39 -9.46
C VAL A 161 -5.40 3.09 -8.13
N THR A 162 -6.17 2.66 -7.11
CA THR A 162 -6.03 3.14 -5.74
C THR A 162 -6.05 2.00 -4.74
N GLY A 163 -5.43 2.18 -3.57
CA GLY A 163 -5.44 1.24 -2.45
C GLY A 163 -6.62 1.38 -1.50
N LEU A 164 -7.77 1.87 -1.98
CA LEU A 164 -8.97 2.05 -1.15
C LEU A 164 -9.55 0.71 -0.72
N ARG A 165 -9.96 0.63 0.56
CA ARG A 165 -10.69 -0.52 1.14
C ARG A 165 -11.97 -0.03 1.80
N ARG A 166 -13.03 -0.85 1.75
CA ARG A 166 -14.32 -0.55 2.41
C ARG A 166 -14.17 -0.41 3.92
N GLU A 167 -13.37 -1.27 4.55
CA GLU A 167 -13.14 -1.24 6.01
C GLU A 167 -12.32 -0.03 6.52
N GLN A 168 -11.89 0.91 5.66
CA GLN A 168 -11.09 2.05 6.13
C GLN A 168 -11.91 3.13 6.83
N SER A 169 -13.18 3.27 6.49
CA SER A 169 -14.12 4.20 7.14
C SER A 169 -15.54 3.95 6.61
N ASP A 170 -16.55 4.40 7.37
CA ASP A 170 -17.96 4.31 6.97
C ASP A 170 -18.22 5.01 5.63
N ALA A 171 -17.56 6.15 5.39
CA ALA A 171 -17.65 6.86 4.10
C ALA A 171 -17.14 6.06 2.90
N ARG A 172 -16.44 4.93 3.12
CA ARG A 172 -15.90 4.04 2.08
C ARG A 172 -16.60 2.70 2.02
N ALA A 173 -17.61 2.45 2.86
CA ALA A 173 -18.30 1.16 2.96
C ALA A 173 -18.83 0.65 1.60
N GLU A 174 -19.17 1.54 0.69
CA GLU A 174 -19.73 1.21 -0.64
C GLU A 174 -18.72 1.38 -1.79
N VAL A 175 -17.42 1.52 -1.50
CA VAL A 175 -16.40 1.66 -2.57
C VAL A 175 -16.47 0.45 -3.50
N PRO A 176 -16.77 0.61 -4.79
CA PRO A 176 -16.80 -0.48 -5.75
C PRO A 176 -15.40 -0.90 -6.15
N CYS A 177 -15.22 -2.13 -6.64
CA CYS A 177 -13.95 -2.59 -7.19
C CYS A 177 -13.55 -1.80 -8.45
N THR A 178 -14.54 -1.38 -9.25
CA THR A 178 -14.35 -0.53 -10.43
C THR A 178 -15.44 0.54 -10.49
N SER A 179 -15.09 1.73 -10.99
CA SER A 179 -16.02 2.84 -11.22
C SER A 179 -15.48 3.74 -12.32
N ILE A 180 -16.32 4.64 -12.81
CA ILE A 180 -15.89 5.74 -13.70
C ILE A 180 -15.83 7.00 -12.85
N ASP A 181 -14.75 7.77 -12.97
CA ASP A 181 -14.64 9.06 -12.31
C ASP A 181 -15.33 10.18 -13.09
N GLU A 182 -15.39 11.38 -12.51
CA GLU A 182 -16.05 12.56 -13.09
C GLU A 182 -15.46 12.98 -14.45
N GLN A 183 -14.24 12.58 -14.76
CA GLN A 183 -13.56 12.87 -16.02
C GLN A 183 -13.63 11.69 -17.02
N GLY A 184 -14.45 10.67 -16.72
CA GLY A 184 -14.65 9.52 -17.59
C GLY A 184 -13.52 8.47 -17.54
N ARG A 185 -12.59 8.56 -16.59
CA ARG A 185 -11.52 7.56 -16.43
C ARG A 185 -12.00 6.37 -15.61
N GLU A 186 -11.58 5.17 -16.01
CA GLU A 186 -11.87 3.97 -15.24
C GLU A 186 -10.99 3.94 -13.98
N LYS A 187 -11.63 3.79 -12.82
CA LYS A 187 -10.96 3.72 -11.51
C LYS A 187 -11.07 2.31 -10.98
N PHE A 188 -9.93 1.74 -10.58
CA PHE A 188 -9.80 0.40 -10.03
C PHE A 188 -9.41 0.45 -8.55
N ASN A 189 -10.15 -0.29 -7.72
CA ASN A 189 -9.87 -0.44 -6.30
C ASN A 189 -9.67 -1.94 -5.98
N PRO A 190 -8.51 -2.52 -6.31
CA PRO A 190 -8.29 -3.98 -6.20
C PRO A 190 -8.39 -4.52 -4.79
N LEU A 191 -8.20 -3.67 -3.78
CA LEU A 191 -8.27 -4.03 -2.37
C LEU A 191 -9.62 -3.70 -1.72
N ALA A 192 -10.66 -3.31 -2.49
CA ALA A 192 -11.95 -2.89 -1.94
C ALA A 192 -12.51 -3.86 -0.90
N ASP A 193 -12.43 -5.17 -1.18
CA ASP A 193 -12.95 -6.26 -0.31
C ASP A 193 -11.96 -6.75 0.75
N TRP A 194 -10.78 -6.14 0.85
CA TRP A 194 -9.76 -6.61 1.78
C TRP A 194 -10.00 -6.14 3.20
N SER A 195 -9.86 -7.07 4.15
CA SER A 195 -9.88 -6.76 5.58
C SER A 195 -8.50 -6.27 6.06
N GLN A 196 -8.48 -5.73 7.27
CA GLN A 196 -7.22 -5.37 7.93
C GLN A 196 -6.31 -6.59 8.17
N ALA A 197 -6.90 -7.78 8.37
CA ALA A 197 -6.15 -9.01 8.55
C ALA A 197 -5.48 -9.46 7.24
N ASP A 198 -6.14 -9.31 6.08
CA ASP A 198 -5.57 -9.65 4.78
C ASP A 198 -4.31 -8.83 4.48
N ARG A 199 -4.34 -7.54 4.77
CA ARG A 199 -3.19 -6.65 4.66
C ARG A 199 -1.98 -7.12 5.48
N LYS A 200 -2.22 -7.59 6.71
CA LYS A 200 -1.15 -8.12 7.58
C LYS A 200 -0.55 -9.42 7.01
N SER A 201 -1.38 -10.31 6.49
CA SER A 201 -0.94 -11.57 5.89
C SER A 201 -0.03 -11.38 4.69
N THR A 202 -0.32 -10.40 3.82
CA THR A 202 0.53 -10.10 2.66
C THR A 202 1.92 -9.62 3.06
N ARG A 203 2.03 -8.78 4.10
CA ARG A 203 3.32 -8.28 4.57
C ARG A 203 4.26 -9.40 5.02
N LEU A 204 3.72 -10.43 5.65
CA LEU A 204 4.51 -11.56 6.17
C LEU A 204 5.00 -12.48 5.04
N ASN A 205 4.15 -12.76 4.07
CA ASN A 205 4.54 -13.55 2.90
C ASN A 205 5.61 -12.86 2.04
N SER A 206 5.66 -11.53 2.04
CA SER A 206 6.69 -10.77 1.32
C SER A 206 8.05 -10.73 2.03
N SER A 207 8.09 -11.03 3.32
CA SER A 207 9.33 -11.00 4.13
C SER A 207 10.11 -12.31 4.08
N HIS A 208 9.50 -13.40 3.62
CA HIS A 208 10.12 -14.75 3.55
C HIS A 208 10.66 -15.14 2.17
N GLN A 209 10.62 -14.25 1.21
CA GLN A 209 11.21 -14.42 -0.13
C GLN A 209 12.26 -13.33 -0.40
#